data_3833925efe46b53470b9062c910643cb
#
_entry.id   3833925efe46b53470b9062c910643cb
#
_cell.length_a   1.000
_cell.length_b   1.000
_cell.length_c   1.000
_cell.angle_alpha   90.00
_cell.angle_beta   90.00
_cell.angle_gamma   90.00
#
_symmetry.space_group_name_H-M   'P 1'
#
loop_
_entity.id
_entity.type
_entity.pdbx_description
1 polymer ?
#
loop_
_entity_poly.entity_id
_entity_poly.type
_entity_poly.pdbx_seq_one_letter_code
_entity_poly.pdbx_strand_id
1 'polypeptide(L)'
;MSDRHLAHWPDQVPRHLDVPATHLYANVERAAAQHPDKPYFIFYDTPLSYGQFHVETARLAGYLQQVCGVRKGDRVLLYMQNSPQYALAYYAILRADAVVVPVNPMNLTDELRHYVRDAQATTIFVPQDLYHHVQPLLNEGVHEAPDSEGLRHAIVATYSDYLTEPTDLRVPPFVTEPRRSFSDAGAVAWMDALAANLSPSPMTAGPDDMAVMPYTSGTTGHPKGCVHTHRSVMYNTIARHVWLKSTSDTVMLAVLPFFHVTGMQNALNGAIYLGATAIVIPRWDRDVALQCIGRYKVTAAQLISTMVVDMLSHPNLDAFDLSSLNSVGGGGAAMPEAIAQKLKNLVGADYIEGYGMSETMAATHINPTQRPMKQCLGIPIFDVDARVVDPATFAELPAGEIGEIIVHGPQVMREYWRAPDANRDSFVELDGKRFLRTGDLAYADEHGYFFMVDRLKRMINASGFKVWPAEVEAMLYHHPAIQEACVIAAQDPRRGETVKAVVVLKPDHVGTVTEQEIVEWAHDHMAAYKSPRIVTIVDHLPKSASGKIQWRELQDRELSPPSTAQA
;
A
#
# COMPACT_ATOMS: atom_id res chain seq x y z
N MET A 1 -11.41 -4.92 26.62
CA MET A 1 -10.31 -5.45 25.77
C MET A 1 -9.94 -6.85 26.23
N SER A 2 -9.90 -7.78 25.36
CA SER A 2 -9.40 -9.13 25.68
C SER A 2 -7.88 -9.14 25.56
N ASP A 3 -7.16 -9.39 26.66
CA ASP A 3 -5.68 -9.53 26.67
C ASP A 3 -5.22 -10.93 26.21
N ARG A 4 -6.11 -11.70 25.57
CA ARG A 4 -5.86 -13.09 25.12
C ARG A 4 -4.65 -13.19 24.21
N HIS A 5 -4.49 -12.23 23.28
CA HIS A 5 -3.36 -12.19 22.35
C HIS A 5 -2.00 -12.03 23.03
N LEU A 6 -1.95 -11.51 24.28
CA LEU A 6 -0.72 -11.30 25.01
C LEU A 6 0.01 -12.61 25.38
N ALA A 7 -0.72 -13.74 25.42
CA ALA A 7 -0.13 -15.06 25.59
C ALA A 7 0.70 -15.52 24.36
N HIS A 8 0.49 -14.89 23.22
CA HIS A 8 1.16 -15.19 21.95
C HIS A 8 2.08 -14.05 21.48
N TRP A 9 2.32 -13.08 22.36
CA TRP A 9 3.20 -11.95 22.06
C TRP A 9 4.61 -12.42 21.71
N PRO A 10 5.29 -11.81 20.72
CA PRO A 10 6.64 -12.25 20.34
C PRO A 10 7.62 -12.15 21.50
N ASP A 11 8.45 -13.18 21.64
CA ASP A 11 9.45 -13.24 22.68
C ASP A 11 10.44 -12.07 22.59
N GLN A 12 10.81 -11.48 23.74
CA GLN A 12 11.75 -10.35 23.83
C GLN A 12 11.30 -9.07 23.10
N VAL A 13 10.04 -8.99 22.66
CA VAL A 13 9.44 -7.76 22.11
C VAL A 13 8.74 -7.02 23.26
N PRO A 14 8.99 -5.71 23.45
CA PRO A 14 8.33 -4.94 24.52
C PRO A 14 6.81 -4.91 24.31
N ARG A 15 6.06 -4.62 25.36
CA ARG A 15 4.58 -4.51 25.28
C ARG A 15 4.14 -3.15 24.77
N HIS A 16 4.95 -2.13 24.97
CA HIS A 16 4.70 -0.74 24.57
C HIS A 16 5.89 -0.22 23.78
N LEU A 17 5.66 0.76 22.93
CA LEU A 17 6.71 1.41 22.16
C LEU A 17 6.98 2.83 22.68
N ASP A 18 8.27 3.09 22.96
CA ASP A 18 8.75 4.44 23.15
C ASP A 18 9.07 5.05 21.76
N VAL A 19 8.18 5.92 21.29
CA VAL A 19 8.33 6.60 20.00
C VAL A 19 8.87 7.99 20.24
N PRO A 20 9.98 8.39 19.58
CA PRO A 20 10.53 9.72 19.72
C PRO A 20 9.50 10.82 19.37
N ALA A 21 9.33 11.78 20.25
CA ALA A 21 8.43 12.92 20.03
C ALA A 21 9.09 13.96 19.12
N THR A 22 9.33 13.58 17.85
CA THR A 22 10.03 14.40 16.85
C THR A 22 9.42 14.21 15.45
N HIS A 23 9.94 14.91 14.47
CA HIS A 23 9.56 14.78 13.05
C HIS A 23 10.31 13.64 12.36
N LEU A 24 9.76 13.12 11.25
CA LEU A 24 10.32 11.98 10.50
C LEU A 24 11.71 12.24 9.94
N TYR A 25 12.02 13.49 9.56
CA TYR A 25 13.31 13.85 9.00
C TYR A 25 14.48 13.67 10.00
N ALA A 26 14.21 13.69 11.31
CA ALA A 26 15.22 13.39 12.34
C ALA A 26 15.87 11.99 12.15
N ASN A 27 15.16 11.05 11.53
CA ASN A 27 15.73 9.74 11.19
C ASN A 27 16.80 9.86 10.09
N VAL A 28 16.61 10.76 9.11
CA VAL A 28 17.60 11.03 8.05
C VAL A 28 18.86 11.64 8.66
N GLU A 29 18.69 12.67 9.51
CA GLU A 29 19.81 13.34 10.19
C GLU A 29 20.62 12.34 11.03
N ARG A 30 19.93 11.52 11.81
CA ARG A 30 20.57 10.47 12.62
C ARG A 30 21.31 9.45 11.76
N ALA A 31 20.66 8.91 10.73
CA ALA A 31 21.23 7.87 9.87
C ALA A 31 22.45 8.41 9.09
N ALA A 32 22.38 9.63 8.55
CA ALA A 32 23.48 10.27 7.87
C ALA A 32 24.66 10.58 8.81
N ALA A 33 24.40 10.95 10.06
CA ALA A 33 25.45 11.18 11.05
C ALA A 33 26.13 9.86 11.50
N GLN A 34 25.38 8.77 11.61
CA GLN A 34 25.91 7.48 12.08
C GLN A 34 26.56 6.65 10.96
N HIS A 35 26.05 6.75 9.74
CA HIS A 35 26.42 5.90 8.61
C HIS A 35 26.56 6.68 7.29
N PRO A 36 27.38 7.78 7.22
CA PRO A 36 27.39 8.68 6.06
C PRO A 36 27.70 7.98 4.73
N ASP A 37 28.62 7.02 4.74
CA ASP A 37 29.10 6.34 3.53
C ASP A 37 28.32 5.05 3.21
N LYS A 38 27.45 4.60 4.11
CA LYS A 38 26.67 3.38 3.89
C LYS A 38 25.59 3.64 2.84
N PRO A 39 25.39 2.71 1.88
CA PRO A 39 24.26 2.80 0.96
C PRO A 39 22.93 2.75 1.72
N TYR A 40 22.11 3.79 1.56
CA TYR A 40 20.70 3.77 1.90
C TYR A 40 19.94 2.99 0.83
N PHE A 41 20.11 3.39 -0.45
CA PHE A 41 19.55 2.70 -1.59
C PHE A 41 20.64 2.15 -2.51
N ILE A 42 20.32 1.01 -3.14
CA ILE A 42 21.00 0.53 -4.34
C ILE A 42 19.94 0.40 -5.43
N PHE A 43 20.14 1.13 -6.53
CA PHE A 43 19.22 1.19 -7.66
C PHE A 43 19.98 0.77 -8.92
N TYR A 44 19.73 -0.44 -9.42
CA TYR A 44 20.44 -1.03 -10.56
C TYR A 44 21.97 -0.86 -10.44
N ASP A 45 22.53 -1.45 -9.40
CA ASP A 45 23.95 -1.40 -9.02
C ASP A 45 24.50 -0.02 -8.61
N THR A 46 23.73 1.07 -8.76
CA THR A 46 24.12 2.41 -8.34
C THR A 46 23.76 2.65 -6.86
N PRO A 47 24.73 2.86 -5.97
CA PRO A 47 24.46 3.19 -4.57
C PRO A 47 24.15 4.68 -4.38
N LEU A 48 23.24 4.98 -3.47
CA LEU A 48 22.98 6.30 -2.91
C LEU A 48 23.26 6.23 -1.41
N SER A 49 24.32 6.88 -0.93
CA SER A 49 24.70 6.84 0.49
C SER A 49 23.79 7.73 1.35
N TYR A 50 23.74 7.45 2.65
CA TYR A 50 22.99 8.27 3.61
C TYR A 50 23.48 9.74 3.64
N GLY A 51 24.79 9.97 3.54
CA GLY A 51 25.37 11.31 3.48
C GLY A 51 24.93 12.08 2.24
N GLN A 52 25.02 11.45 1.06
CA GLN A 52 24.55 12.05 -0.19
C GLN A 52 23.05 12.30 -0.15
N PHE A 53 22.27 11.32 0.31
CA PHE A 53 20.83 11.45 0.47
C PHE A 53 20.43 12.64 1.34
N HIS A 54 21.10 12.83 2.48
CA HIS A 54 20.85 13.97 3.38
C HIS A 54 21.13 15.33 2.69
N VAL A 55 22.26 15.45 1.98
CA VAL A 55 22.65 16.69 1.29
C VAL A 55 21.66 17.03 0.17
N GLU A 56 21.33 16.08 -0.69
CA GLU A 56 20.43 16.30 -1.81
C GLU A 56 18.99 16.60 -1.35
N THR A 57 18.53 15.90 -0.32
CA THR A 57 17.22 16.16 0.32
C THR A 57 17.15 17.59 0.86
N ALA A 58 18.20 18.07 1.53
CA ALA A 58 18.23 19.43 2.04
C ALA A 58 18.20 20.48 0.90
N ARG A 59 18.93 20.25 -0.20
CA ARG A 59 18.92 21.16 -1.37
C ARG A 59 17.54 21.24 -2.02
N LEU A 60 16.87 20.11 -2.21
CA LEU A 60 15.50 20.07 -2.74
C LEU A 60 14.51 20.78 -1.82
N ALA A 61 14.63 20.61 -0.50
CA ALA A 61 13.80 21.32 0.47
C ALA A 61 14.02 22.84 0.41
N GLY A 62 15.28 23.29 0.25
CA GLY A 62 15.59 24.70 0.03
C GLY A 62 14.96 25.23 -1.26
N TYR A 63 14.96 24.44 -2.34
CA TYR A 63 14.30 24.78 -3.60
C TYR A 63 12.78 24.90 -3.45
N LEU A 64 12.15 23.92 -2.77
CA LEU A 64 10.72 23.98 -2.47
C LEU A 64 10.32 25.26 -1.74
N GLN A 65 11.08 25.64 -0.72
CA GLN A 65 10.77 26.83 0.09
C GLN A 65 11.02 28.14 -0.64
N GLN A 66 12.19 28.28 -1.31
CA GLN A 66 12.65 29.57 -1.83
C GLN A 66 12.20 29.85 -3.26
N VAL A 67 11.99 28.80 -4.08
CA VAL A 67 11.57 28.95 -5.48
C VAL A 67 10.10 28.59 -5.67
N CYS A 68 9.66 27.44 -5.13
CA CYS A 68 8.26 27.03 -5.26
C CYS A 68 7.34 27.71 -4.22
N GLY A 69 7.90 28.42 -3.23
CA GLY A 69 7.14 29.13 -2.21
C GLY A 69 6.41 28.21 -1.20
N VAL A 70 6.82 26.94 -1.12
CA VAL A 70 6.22 25.93 -0.21
C VAL A 70 6.44 26.34 1.25
N ARG A 71 5.37 26.33 2.02
CA ARG A 71 5.31 26.69 3.43
C ARG A 71 4.91 25.51 4.29
N LYS A 72 5.09 25.65 5.60
CA LYS A 72 4.66 24.63 6.57
C LYS A 72 3.17 24.26 6.39
N GLY A 73 2.94 22.96 6.27
CA GLY A 73 1.59 22.39 6.11
C GLY A 73 1.06 22.40 4.68
N ASP A 74 1.78 22.97 3.70
CA ASP A 74 1.40 22.85 2.29
C ASP A 74 1.52 21.42 1.81
N ARG A 75 0.61 21.00 0.93
CA ARG A 75 0.58 19.66 0.37
C ARG A 75 1.32 19.67 -0.96
N VAL A 76 2.30 18.76 -1.08
CA VAL A 76 3.08 18.58 -2.31
C VAL A 76 2.81 17.20 -2.86
N LEU A 77 2.38 17.12 -4.13
CA LEU A 77 2.11 15.85 -4.78
C LEU A 77 3.42 15.14 -5.13
N LEU A 78 3.47 13.84 -4.87
CA LEU A 78 4.60 12.97 -5.21
C LEU A 78 4.09 11.84 -6.12
N TYR A 79 4.26 12.02 -7.43
CA TYR A 79 3.70 11.18 -8.48
C TYR A 79 4.84 10.49 -9.24
N MET A 80 5.40 9.40 -8.68
CA MET A 80 6.54 8.66 -9.23
C MET A 80 6.47 7.17 -8.90
N GLN A 81 7.22 6.36 -9.67
CA GLN A 81 7.57 4.97 -9.31
C GLN A 81 8.64 4.95 -8.20
N ASN A 82 8.86 3.76 -7.59
CA ASN A 82 9.98 3.55 -6.67
C ASN A 82 11.30 3.91 -7.36
N SER A 83 12.04 4.79 -6.74
CA SER A 83 13.32 5.30 -7.23
C SER A 83 14.06 6.05 -6.13
N PRO A 84 15.36 6.34 -6.28
CA PRO A 84 16.06 7.28 -5.42
C PRO A 84 15.39 8.65 -5.36
N GLN A 85 14.89 9.15 -6.50
CA GLN A 85 14.19 10.44 -6.58
C GLN A 85 12.89 10.46 -5.78
N TYR A 86 12.14 9.34 -5.75
CA TYR A 86 10.94 9.25 -4.90
C TYR A 86 11.30 9.49 -3.43
N ALA A 87 12.32 8.81 -2.94
CA ALA A 87 12.74 8.94 -1.53
C ALA A 87 13.28 10.33 -1.22
N LEU A 88 14.10 10.88 -2.11
CA LEU A 88 14.63 12.25 -1.99
C LEU A 88 13.50 13.27 -1.95
N ALA A 89 12.52 13.19 -2.86
CA ALA A 89 11.35 14.07 -2.89
C ALA A 89 10.51 13.93 -1.62
N TYR A 90 10.23 12.68 -1.17
CA TYR A 90 9.46 12.40 0.04
C TYR A 90 10.06 13.11 1.26
N TYR A 91 11.36 12.95 1.46
CA TYR A 91 12.03 13.57 2.60
C TYR A 91 12.35 15.05 2.39
N ALA A 92 12.47 15.55 1.15
CA ALA A 92 12.59 16.99 0.87
C ALA A 92 11.29 17.74 1.23
N ILE A 93 10.13 17.15 0.92
CA ILE A 93 8.83 17.69 1.31
C ILE A 93 8.74 17.78 2.83
N LEU A 94 9.07 16.70 3.54
CA LEU A 94 9.06 16.67 5.01
C LEU A 94 10.08 17.67 5.59
N ARG A 95 11.28 17.80 4.99
CA ARG A 95 12.32 18.75 5.42
C ARG A 95 11.92 20.22 5.20
N ALA A 96 11.01 20.45 4.26
CA ALA A 96 10.41 21.77 4.01
C ALA A 96 9.21 22.07 4.94
N ASP A 97 8.96 21.27 5.98
CA ASP A 97 7.79 21.33 6.87
C ASP A 97 6.45 21.11 6.13
N ALA A 98 6.46 20.54 4.94
CA ALA A 98 5.29 20.30 4.08
C ALA A 98 4.77 18.87 4.21
N VAL A 99 3.61 18.61 3.62
CA VAL A 99 2.89 17.35 3.69
C VAL A 99 3.06 16.57 2.39
N VAL A 100 3.53 15.35 2.48
CA VAL A 100 3.64 14.45 1.32
C VAL A 100 2.26 13.93 0.92
N VAL A 101 1.90 14.13 -0.34
CA VAL A 101 0.71 13.52 -0.94
C VAL A 101 1.16 12.49 -1.97
N PRO A 102 1.31 11.22 -1.58
CA PRO A 102 1.73 10.16 -2.49
C PRO A 102 0.61 9.86 -3.48
N VAL A 103 0.94 9.85 -4.77
CA VAL A 103 0.00 9.61 -5.86
C VAL A 103 0.42 8.37 -6.65
N ASN A 104 -0.57 7.53 -6.97
CA ASN A 104 -0.33 6.35 -7.80
C ASN A 104 0.13 6.76 -9.21
N PRO A 105 1.33 6.34 -9.66
CA PRO A 105 1.85 6.70 -10.98
C PRO A 105 1.09 6.10 -12.18
N MET A 106 0.03 5.33 -11.93
CA MET A 106 -0.91 4.87 -12.96
C MET A 106 -2.11 5.80 -13.16
N ASN A 107 -2.27 6.82 -12.31
CA ASN A 107 -3.35 7.79 -12.47
C ASN A 107 -3.14 8.64 -13.73
N LEU A 108 -4.24 8.94 -14.42
CA LEU A 108 -4.26 9.81 -15.59
C LEU A 108 -4.59 11.26 -15.20
N THR A 109 -4.56 12.17 -16.17
CA THR A 109 -4.73 13.62 -15.97
C THR A 109 -5.99 13.98 -15.17
N ASP A 110 -7.13 13.36 -15.46
CA ASP A 110 -8.40 13.70 -14.79
C ASP A 110 -8.42 13.23 -13.33
N GLU A 111 -7.82 12.08 -13.05
CA GLU A 111 -7.63 11.62 -11.67
C GLU A 111 -6.68 12.55 -10.93
N LEU A 112 -5.55 12.94 -11.54
CA LEU A 112 -4.60 13.90 -10.97
C LEU A 112 -5.26 15.25 -10.64
N ARG A 113 -6.17 15.72 -11.49
CA ARG A 113 -6.93 16.96 -11.25
C ARG A 113 -7.70 16.90 -9.94
N HIS A 114 -8.28 15.74 -9.59
CA HIS A 114 -8.93 15.56 -8.30
C HIS A 114 -7.93 15.75 -7.14
N TYR A 115 -6.74 15.12 -7.19
CA TYR A 115 -5.72 15.25 -6.13
C TYR A 115 -5.23 16.70 -6.01
N VAL A 116 -4.99 17.38 -7.13
CA VAL A 116 -4.55 18.80 -7.12
C VAL A 116 -5.55 19.67 -6.38
N ARG A 117 -6.84 19.54 -6.72
CA ARG A 117 -7.93 20.37 -6.15
C ARG A 117 -8.22 20.01 -4.70
N ASP A 118 -8.38 18.72 -4.40
CA ASP A 118 -8.74 18.27 -3.06
C ASP A 118 -7.61 18.56 -2.05
N ALA A 119 -6.36 18.24 -2.40
CA ALA A 119 -5.21 18.56 -1.57
C ALA A 119 -4.84 20.05 -1.59
N GLN A 120 -5.40 20.86 -2.51
CA GLN A 120 -4.99 22.26 -2.74
C GLN A 120 -3.48 22.37 -2.99
N ALA A 121 -2.95 21.47 -3.82
CA ALA A 121 -1.52 21.39 -4.08
C ALA A 121 -1.12 22.33 -5.22
N THR A 122 -0.05 23.10 -5.01
CA THR A 122 0.54 24.00 -6.01
C THR A 122 1.83 23.46 -6.61
N THR A 123 2.39 22.40 -6.03
CA THR A 123 3.69 21.83 -6.40
C THR A 123 3.58 20.32 -6.55
N ILE A 124 4.25 19.77 -7.56
CA ILE A 124 4.34 18.33 -7.82
C ILE A 124 5.77 17.90 -8.16
N PHE A 125 6.17 16.74 -7.65
CA PHE A 125 7.30 15.98 -8.18
C PHE A 125 6.76 14.93 -9.16
N VAL A 126 7.33 14.85 -10.36
CA VAL A 126 6.88 13.97 -11.44
C VAL A 126 8.08 13.47 -12.25
N PRO A 127 8.12 12.21 -12.72
CA PRO A 127 9.15 11.77 -13.65
C PRO A 127 8.80 12.20 -15.08
N GLN A 128 9.81 12.29 -15.93
CA GLN A 128 9.64 12.77 -17.30
C GLN A 128 8.75 11.91 -18.17
N ASP A 129 8.69 10.60 -17.93
CA ASP A 129 7.82 9.67 -18.66
C ASP A 129 6.32 9.90 -18.38
N LEU A 130 5.98 10.40 -17.19
CA LEU A 130 4.62 10.73 -16.76
C LEU A 130 4.27 12.22 -16.88
N TYR A 131 5.23 13.07 -17.25
CA TYR A 131 5.05 14.52 -17.30
C TYR A 131 3.87 14.96 -18.20
N HIS A 132 3.60 14.22 -19.27
CA HIS A 132 2.49 14.51 -20.19
C HIS A 132 1.10 14.46 -19.52
N HIS A 133 0.94 13.76 -18.38
CA HIS A 133 -0.30 13.81 -17.59
C HIS A 133 -0.39 15.05 -16.70
N VAL A 134 0.74 15.65 -16.33
CA VAL A 134 0.84 16.81 -15.43
C VAL A 134 0.83 18.11 -16.20
N GLN A 135 1.42 18.14 -17.40
CA GLN A 135 1.56 19.34 -18.22
C GLN A 135 0.25 20.12 -18.43
N PRO A 136 -0.91 19.47 -18.74
CA PRO A 136 -2.18 20.20 -18.87
C PRO A 136 -2.58 20.91 -17.57
N LEU A 137 -2.40 20.27 -16.42
CA LEU A 137 -2.75 20.81 -15.09
C LEU A 137 -1.84 21.97 -14.69
N LEU A 138 -0.55 21.87 -15.05
CA LEU A 138 0.42 22.94 -14.84
C LEU A 138 0.09 24.17 -15.68
N ASN A 139 -0.26 23.99 -16.95
CA ASN A 139 -0.66 25.07 -17.85
C ASN A 139 -1.95 25.76 -17.37
N GLU A 140 -2.94 24.97 -16.90
CA GLU A 140 -4.15 25.53 -16.27
C GLU A 140 -3.78 26.41 -15.08
N GLY A 141 -2.97 25.91 -14.13
CA GLY A 141 -2.63 26.61 -12.89
C GLY A 141 -1.76 27.84 -13.07
N VAL A 142 -0.81 27.84 -14.02
CA VAL A 142 0.09 28.97 -14.28
C VAL A 142 -0.66 30.19 -14.89
N HIS A 143 -1.73 29.93 -15.65
CA HIS A 143 -2.52 30.96 -16.30
C HIS A 143 -3.70 31.49 -15.47
N GLU A 144 -4.01 30.87 -14.35
CA GLU A 144 -5.05 31.31 -13.44
C GLU A 144 -4.55 32.44 -12.49
N ALA A 145 -5.51 33.11 -11.82
CA ALA A 145 -5.19 34.15 -10.85
C ALA A 145 -4.30 33.62 -9.71
N PRO A 146 -3.46 34.47 -9.07
CA PRO A 146 -2.53 34.06 -8.02
C PRO A 146 -3.15 33.30 -6.84
N ASP A 147 -4.43 33.48 -6.59
CA ASP A 147 -5.18 32.83 -5.51
C ASP A 147 -5.98 31.60 -5.97
N SER A 148 -5.84 31.16 -7.24
CA SER A 148 -6.52 29.98 -7.75
C SER A 148 -5.89 28.67 -7.27
N GLU A 149 -6.74 27.67 -7.07
CA GLU A 149 -6.34 26.31 -6.72
C GLU A 149 -5.83 25.57 -7.99
N GLY A 150 -4.50 25.42 -8.14
CA GLY A 150 -3.90 24.73 -9.31
C GLY A 150 -2.40 24.55 -9.18
N LEU A 151 -1.83 23.67 -10.00
CA LEU A 151 -0.38 23.44 -10.05
C LEU A 151 0.34 24.65 -10.63
N ARG A 152 1.41 25.07 -10.00
CA ARG A 152 2.29 26.17 -10.43
C ARG A 152 3.73 25.73 -10.65
N HIS A 153 4.14 24.65 -9.99
CA HIS A 153 5.50 24.14 -10.03
C HIS A 153 5.51 22.63 -10.24
N ALA A 154 6.25 22.19 -11.25
CA ALA A 154 6.55 20.78 -11.50
C ALA A 154 8.07 20.56 -11.47
N ILE A 155 8.57 19.78 -10.53
CA ILE A 155 9.98 19.35 -10.50
C ILE A 155 10.03 18.01 -11.23
N VAL A 156 10.66 18.00 -12.41
CA VAL A 156 10.63 16.86 -13.33
C VAL A 156 11.90 16.04 -13.19
N ALA A 157 11.75 14.80 -12.71
CA ALA A 157 12.84 13.85 -12.49
C ALA A 157 13.12 13.01 -13.74
N THR A 158 14.38 12.67 -13.94
CA THR A 158 14.84 11.68 -14.91
C THR A 158 15.49 10.52 -14.17
N TYR A 159 14.93 9.32 -14.26
CA TYR A 159 15.42 8.18 -13.47
C TYR A 159 16.87 7.83 -13.79
N SER A 160 17.29 7.99 -15.06
CA SER A 160 18.65 7.70 -15.50
C SER A 160 19.71 8.62 -14.87
N ASP A 161 19.34 9.73 -14.24
CA ASP A 161 20.28 10.59 -13.48
C ASP A 161 20.93 9.84 -12.30
N TYR A 162 20.29 8.76 -11.82
CA TYR A 162 20.78 7.90 -10.73
C TYR A 162 21.17 6.50 -11.21
N LEU A 163 21.52 6.34 -12.49
CA LEU A 163 22.16 5.17 -13.07
C LEU A 163 23.61 5.52 -13.42
N THR A 164 24.46 5.67 -12.42
CA THR A 164 25.86 6.10 -12.61
C THR A 164 26.83 4.94 -12.70
N GLU A 165 26.44 3.76 -12.27
CA GLU A 165 27.23 2.54 -12.35
C GLU A 165 26.70 1.62 -13.45
N PRO A 166 27.60 0.85 -14.12
CA PRO A 166 27.16 -0.15 -15.10
C PRO A 166 26.42 -1.29 -14.41
N THR A 167 25.38 -1.81 -15.07
CA THR A 167 24.60 -2.94 -14.58
C THR A 167 24.31 -3.95 -15.68
N ASP A 168 24.28 -5.23 -15.34
CA ASP A 168 23.78 -6.32 -16.17
C ASP A 168 22.34 -6.72 -15.86
N LEU A 169 21.72 -6.05 -14.87
CA LEU A 169 20.29 -6.21 -14.56
C LEU A 169 19.45 -5.64 -15.69
N ARG A 170 18.32 -6.28 -15.96
CA ARG A 170 17.33 -5.77 -16.93
C ARG A 170 16.69 -4.48 -16.40
N VAL A 171 17.08 -3.34 -16.96
CA VAL A 171 16.54 -2.03 -16.61
C VAL A 171 15.34 -1.71 -17.51
N PRO A 172 14.16 -1.31 -16.98
CA PRO A 172 13.01 -0.93 -17.79
C PRO A 172 13.32 0.29 -18.68
N PRO A 173 12.78 0.37 -19.92
CA PRO A 173 13.04 1.48 -20.85
C PRO A 173 12.80 2.87 -20.28
N PHE A 174 11.70 3.07 -19.51
CA PHE A 174 11.39 4.38 -18.92
C PHE A 174 12.44 4.83 -17.88
N VAL A 175 13.22 3.92 -17.31
CA VAL A 175 14.29 4.24 -16.37
C VAL A 175 15.58 4.68 -17.09
N THR A 176 15.84 4.13 -18.27
CA THR A 176 17.03 4.43 -19.07
C THR A 176 16.86 5.59 -20.04
N GLU A 177 15.67 6.18 -20.11
CA GLU A 177 15.43 7.34 -20.99
C GLU A 177 16.39 8.49 -20.69
N PRO A 178 17.00 9.10 -21.74
CA PRO A 178 17.85 10.26 -21.55
C PRO A 178 17.04 11.46 -21.08
N ARG A 179 17.70 12.38 -20.39
CA ARG A 179 17.09 13.63 -19.89
C ARG A 179 16.50 14.44 -21.04
N ARG A 180 15.27 14.89 -20.86
CA ARG A 180 14.56 15.81 -21.75
C ARG A 180 14.64 17.24 -21.20
N SER A 181 14.51 18.23 -22.10
CA SER A 181 14.36 19.63 -21.73
C SER A 181 12.87 19.98 -21.61
N PHE A 182 12.54 20.85 -20.67
CA PHE A 182 11.18 21.34 -20.43
C PHE A 182 11.16 22.85 -20.60
N SER A 183 10.21 23.38 -21.38
CA SER A 183 10.04 24.81 -21.65
C SER A 183 8.73 25.38 -21.09
N ASP A 184 7.90 24.53 -20.49
CA ASP A 184 6.64 24.96 -19.88
C ASP A 184 6.91 25.84 -18.67
N ALA A 185 6.16 26.93 -18.52
CA ALA A 185 6.27 27.80 -17.36
C ALA A 185 5.95 27.02 -16.08
N GLY A 186 6.81 27.13 -15.06
CA GLY A 186 6.69 26.39 -13.80
C GLY A 186 7.32 24.99 -13.80
N ALA A 187 7.74 24.46 -14.95
CA ALA A 187 8.49 23.19 -15.01
C ALA A 187 9.99 23.44 -14.83
N VAL A 188 10.64 22.60 -14.03
CA VAL A 188 12.10 22.62 -13.82
C VAL A 188 12.64 21.21 -13.82
N ALA A 189 13.80 20.98 -14.43
CA ALA A 189 14.46 19.68 -14.35
C ALA A 189 15.01 19.45 -12.92
N TRP A 190 14.94 18.21 -12.47
CA TRP A 190 15.41 17.78 -11.14
C TRP A 190 16.85 18.23 -10.83
N MET A 191 17.74 18.03 -11.78
CA MET A 191 19.15 18.38 -11.60
C MET A 191 19.39 19.90 -11.55
N ASP A 192 18.54 20.70 -12.19
CA ASP A 192 18.60 22.16 -12.12
C ASP A 192 18.12 22.63 -10.73
N ALA A 193 17.09 22.01 -10.18
CA ALA A 193 16.65 22.26 -8.81
C ALA A 193 17.73 21.92 -7.78
N LEU A 194 18.46 20.81 -7.95
CA LEU A 194 19.61 20.45 -7.11
C LEU A 194 20.79 21.42 -7.29
N ALA A 195 21.07 21.81 -8.54
CA ALA A 195 22.18 22.71 -8.89
C ALA A 195 21.99 24.13 -8.32
N ALA A 196 20.76 24.55 -8.05
CA ALA A 196 20.48 25.81 -7.37
C ALA A 196 21.11 25.89 -5.97
N ASN A 197 21.44 24.75 -5.37
CA ASN A 197 22.17 24.59 -4.12
C ASN A 197 21.62 25.46 -2.96
N LEU A 198 20.31 25.48 -2.81
CA LEU A 198 19.59 26.29 -1.83
C LEU A 198 19.50 25.54 -0.49
N SER A 199 19.74 26.26 0.60
CA SER A 199 19.62 25.71 1.96
C SER A 199 18.23 25.94 2.52
N PRO A 200 17.58 24.90 3.11
CA PRO A 200 16.26 25.08 3.71
C PRO A 200 16.33 25.86 5.02
N SER A 201 15.24 26.53 5.36
CA SER A 201 15.04 27.14 6.68
C SER A 201 15.09 26.09 7.79
N PRO A 202 15.35 26.46 9.04
CA PRO A 202 15.21 25.55 10.18
C PRO A 202 13.83 24.91 10.22
N MET A 203 13.78 23.61 10.52
CA MET A 203 12.51 22.91 10.69
C MET A 203 11.75 23.41 11.91
N THR A 204 10.43 23.49 11.76
CA THR A 204 9.49 23.88 12.81
C THR A 204 8.40 22.84 13.03
N ALA A 205 8.40 21.77 12.24
CA ALA A 205 7.45 20.68 12.38
C ALA A 205 7.67 19.91 13.69
N GLY A 206 6.58 19.70 14.41
CA GLY A 206 6.53 18.85 15.60
C GLY A 206 5.91 17.48 15.29
N PRO A 207 5.86 16.58 16.28
CA PRO A 207 5.34 15.23 16.11
C PRO A 207 3.87 15.17 15.69
N ASP A 208 3.08 16.17 16.06
CA ASP A 208 1.64 16.20 15.81
C ASP A 208 1.22 17.02 14.58
N ASP A 209 2.20 17.61 13.88
CA ASP A 209 1.98 18.23 12.58
C ASP A 209 1.72 17.17 11.50
N MET A 210 0.97 17.54 10.46
CA MET A 210 0.73 16.67 9.32
C MET A 210 2.05 16.33 8.60
N ALA A 211 2.21 15.07 8.25
CA ALA A 211 3.40 14.58 7.54
C ALA A 211 3.06 13.97 6.18
N VAL A 212 2.08 13.08 6.15
CA VAL A 212 1.72 12.31 4.96
C VAL A 212 0.21 12.22 4.83
N MET A 213 -0.29 12.36 3.62
CA MET A 213 -1.72 12.26 3.31
C MET A 213 -1.94 11.27 2.14
N PRO A 214 -1.87 9.94 2.39
CA PRO A 214 -2.20 8.96 1.37
C PRO A 214 -3.69 8.98 1.07
N TYR A 215 -4.05 8.79 -0.20
CA TYR A 215 -5.43 8.70 -0.62
C TYR A 215 -5.90 7.25 -0.68
N THR A 216 -7.13 7.03 -0.21
CA THR A 216 -7.80 5.73 -0.30
C THR A 216 -8.97 5.82 -1.26
N SER A 217 -9.16 4.76 -2.05
CA SER A 217 -10.25 4.67 -3.03
C SER A 217 -11.65 4.62 -2.42
N GLY A 218 -11.80 4.95 -1.13
CA GLY A 218 -13.06 5.07 -0.42
C GLY A 218 -14.25 4.27 -0.98
N THR A 219 -15.20 3.95 -0.13
CA THR A 219 -16.37 3.17 -0.54
C THR A 219 -17.46 4.01 -1.24
N THR A 220 -17.23 5.30 -1.46
CA THR A 220 -18.28 6.28 -1.83
C THR A 220 -17.94 7.13 -3.06
N GLY A 221 -17.07 6.71 -3.98
CA GLY A 221 -16.74 7.48 -5.18
C GLY A 221 -15.30 8.00 -5.18
N HIS A 222 -15.09 9.31 -5.04
CA HIS A 222 -13.75 9.91 -5.13
C HIS A 222 -12.81 9.48 -3.99
N PRO A 223 -11.50 9.31 -4.27
CA PRO A 223 -10.50 9.05 -3.27
C PRO A 223 -10.47 10.14 -2.19
N LYS A 224 -10.21 9.73 -0.93
CA LYS A 224 -10.12 10.63 0.23
C LYS A 224 -8.73 10.61 0.82
N GLY A 225 -8.20 11.78 1.20
CA GLY A 225 -6.90 11.90 1.84
C GLY A 225 -6.95 11.52 3.33
N CYS A 226 -6.15 10.54 3.75
CA CYS A 226 -6.00 10.14 5.15
C CYS A 226 -4.95 11.03 5.82
N VAL A 227 -5.31 11.84 6.80
CA VAL A 227 -4.41 12.77 7.48
C VAL A 227 -3.58 12.04 8.52
N HIS A 228 -2.27 11.88 8.26
CA HIS A 228 -1.31 11.30 9.19
C HIS A 228 -0.29 12.33 9.68
N THR A 229 -0.01 12.27 10.98
CA THR A 229 1.01 13.11 11.63
C THR A 229 2.38 12.45 11.58
N HIS A 230 3.44 13.22 11.85
CA HIS A 230 4.79 12.65 12.03
C HIS A 230 4.77 11.54 13.09
N ARG A 231 4.03 11.69 14.18
CA ARG A 231 3.88 10.69 15.25
C ARG A 231 3.27 9.40 14.75
N SER A 232 2.15 9.46 14.04
CA SER A 232 1.45 8.23 13.58
C SER A 232 2.28 7.46 12.54
N VAL A 233 2.98 8.17 11.65
CA VAL A 233 3.90 7.56 10.68
C VAL A 233 5.10 6.95 11.37
N MET A 234 5.75 7.70 12.30
CA MET A 234 6.90 7.23 13.07
C MET A 234 6.55 5.99 13.88
N TYR A 235 5.38 5.99 14.51
CA TYR A 235 4.93 4.87 15.33
C TYR A 235 4.91 3.57 14.53
N ASN A 236 4.23 3.56 13.37
CA ASN A 236 4.11 2.34 12.59
C ASN A 236 5.44 1.94 11.89
N THR A 237 6.29 2.92 11.57
CA THR A 237 7.66 2.64 11.12
C THR A 237 8.43 1.83 12.18
N ILE A 238 8.41 2.27 13.44
CA ILE A 238 9.12 1.61 14.54
C ILE A 238 8.47 0.27 14.88
N ALA A 239 7.12 0.26 15.04
CA ALA A 239 6.37 -0.90 15.49
C ALA A 239 6.70 -2.16 14.69
N ARG A 240 6.65 -2.06 13.36
CA ARG A 240 6.95 -3.20 12.48
C ARG A 240 8.37 -3.73 12.69
N HIS A 241 9.36 -2.85 12.74
CA HIS A 241 10.77 -3.27 12.78
C HIS A 241 11.17 -3.83 14.14
N VAL A 242 10.60 -3.30 15.22
CA VAL A 242 10.73 -3.90 16.56
C VAL A 242 10.06 -5.27 16.61
N TRP A 243 8.87 -5.42 16.02
CA TRP A 243 8.15 -6.70 15.95
C TRP A 243 8.95 -7.78 15.23
N LEU A 244 9.55 -7.44 14.11
CA LEU A 244 10.35 -8.36 13.27
C LEU A 244 11.83 -8.43 13.69
N LYS A 245 12.24 -7.70 14.72
CA LYS A 245 13.64 -7.63 15.21
C LYS A 245 14.64 -7.25 14.12
N SER A 246 14.24 -6.34 13.21
CA SER A 246 15.10 -5.82 12.16
C SER A 246 16.21 -4.93 12.74
N THR A 247 17.39 -4.94 12.11
CA THR A 247 18.56 -4.16 12.55
C THR A 247 19.13 -3.33 11.40
N SER A 248 20.18 -2.57 11.67
CA SER A 248 20.93 -1.84 10.64
C SER A 248 21.54 -2.77 9.58
N ASP A 249 21.83 -4.04 9.92
CA ASP A 249 22.40 -5.01 8.97
C ASP A 249 21.37 -5.62 8.02
N THR A 250 20.08 -5.29 8.21
CA THR A 250 19.02 -5.74 7.33
C THR A 250 19.21 -5.16 5.92
N VAL A 251 19.14 -6.04 4.91
CA VAL A 251 19.08 -5.64 3.50
C VAL A 251 17.68 -5.95 2.99
N MET A 252 16.95 -4.90 2.59
CA MET A 252 15.54 -5.01 2.23
C MET A 252 15.35 -5.01 0.72
N LEU A 253 14.45 -5.86 0.19
CA LEU A 253 13.97 -5.73 -1.17
C LEU A 253 12.82 -4.72 -1.20
N ALA A 254 13.03 -3.58 -1.87
CA ALA A 254 12.08 -2.48 -1.97
C ALA A 254 11.34 -2.52 -3.31
N VAL A 255 10.36 -3.41 -3.43
CA VAL A 255 9.56 -3.63 -4.65
C VAL A 255 8.10 -3.23 -4.48
N LEU A 256 7.56 -3.23 -3.25
CA LEU A 256 6.23 -2.71 -3.02
C LEU A 256 6.21 -1.19 -3.24
N PRO A 257 5.13 -0.66 -3.87
CA PRO A 257 5.06 0.74 -4.22
C PRO A 257 5.23 1.67 -3.00
N PHE A 258 6.14 2.65 -3.10
CA PHE A 258 6.35 3.64 -2.05
C PHE A 258 5.18 4.62 -1.88
N PHE A 259 4.37 4.79 -2.93
CA PHE A 259 3.13 5.58 -2.83
C PHE A 259 2.05 4.89 -2.00
N HIS A 260 2.19 3.59 -1.73
CA HIS A 260 1.30 2.83 -0.85
C HIS A 260 1.93 2.68 0.54
N VAL A 261 1.11 2.81 1.59
CA VAL A 261 1.58 2.79 2.99
C VAL A 261 2.43 1.58 3.36
N THR A 262 2.21 0.40 2.74
CA THR A 262 3.01 -0.79 3.01
C THR A 262 4.46 -0.63 2.52
N GLY A 263 4.67 -0.23 1.27
CA GLY A 263 6.01 0.04 0.72
C GLY A 263 6.69 1.22 1.42
N MET A 264 5.90 2.28 1.70
CA MET A 264 6.35 3.47 2.41
C MET A 264 6.90 3.13 3.81
N GLN A 265 6.17 2.36 4.60
CA GLN A 265 6.58 2.04 5.96
C GLN A 265 7.70 1.00 6.04
N ASN A 266 7.69 0.02 5.12
CA ASN A 266 8.67 -1.05 5.15
C ASN A 266 10.06 -0.57 4.69
N ALA A 267 10.24 -0.32 3.40
CA ALA A 267 11.56 -0.11 2.82
C ALA A 267 11.96 1.37 2.71
N LEU A 268 11.00 2.30 2.62
CA LEU A 268 11.31 3.73 2.56
C LEU A 268 11.61 4.26 3.97
N ASN A 269 10.62 4.32 4.87
CA ASN A 269 10.82 4.87 6.22
C ASN A 269 11.61 3.92 7.11
N GLY A 270 11.36 2.61 6.99
CA GLY A 270 12.00 1.60 7.84
C GLY A 270 13.50 1.49 7.63
N ALA A 271 13.97 1.51 6.39
CA ALA A 271 15.42 1.45 6.12
C ALA A 271 16.14 2.66 6.72
N ILE A 272 15.60 3.87 6.59
CA ILE A 272 16.17 5.09 7.21
C ILE A 272 16.15 5.00 8.74
N TYR A 273 15.03 4.57 9.33
CA TYR A 273 14.94 4.42 10.78
C TYR A 273 16.00 3.46 11.33
N LEU A 274 16.25 2.37 10.65
CA LEU A 274 17.23 1.35 11.07
C LEU A 274 18.68 1.71 10.71
N GLY A 275 18.92 2.60 9.76
CA GLY A 275 20.22 2.73 9.10
C GLY A 275 20.54 1.53 8.21
N ALA A 276 19.53 0.88 7.63
CA ALA A 276 19.61 -0.33 6.80
C ALA A 276 19.80 0.01 5.31
N THR A 277 20.00 -1.00 4.47
CA THR A 277 20.09 -0.83 3.01
C THR A 277 18.83 -1.36 2.33
N ALA A 278 18.30 -0.64 1.33
CA ALA A 278 17.20 -1.11 0.52
C ALA A 278 17.60 -1.22 -0.97
N ILE A 279 17.30 -2.36 -1.56
CA ILE A 279 17.50 -2.64 -2.98
C ILE A 279 16.22 -2.27 -3.71
N VAL A 280 16.26 -1.22 -4.52
CA VAL A 280 15.08 -0.58 -5.09
C VAL A 280 14.81 -1.09 -6.51
N ILE A 281 13.60 -1.58 -6.73
CA ILE A 281 13.08 -1.96 -8.03
C ILE A 281 11.81 -1.14 -8.28
N PRO A 282 11.68 -0.42 -9.43
CA PRO A 282 10.55 0.48 -9.69
C PRO A 282 9.21 -0.25 -9.79
N ARG A 283 9.22 -1.45 -10.36
CA ARG A 283 8.08 -2.34 -10.54
C ARG A 283 8.51 -3.78 -10.35
N TRP A 284 7.56 -4.66 -10.04
CA TRP A 284 7.85 -6.09 -9.95
C TRP A 284 8.42 -6.61 -11.27
N ASP A 285 9.59 -7.19 -11.18
CA ASP A 285 10.27 -7.97 -12.21
C ASP A 285 10.87 -9.18 -11.50
N ARG A 286 10.31 -10.35 -11.76
CA ARG A 286 10.67 -11.60 -11.08
C ARG A 286 12.16 -11.90 -11.18
N ASP A 287 12.70 -11.82 -12.40
CA ASP A 287 14.09 -12.23 -12.67
C ASP A 287 15.07 -11.25 -12.02
N VAL A 288 14.79 -9.94 -12.13
CA VAL A 288 15.59 -8.89 -11.45
C VAL A 288 15.50 -9.04 -9.94
N ALA A 289 14.32 -9.32 -9.39
CA ALA A 289 14.15 -9.52 -7.94
C ALA A 289 14.98 -10.71 -7.43
N LEU A 290 14.93 -11.85 -8.12
CA LEU A 290 15.72 -13.05 -7.79
C LEU A 290 17.23 -12.79 -7.90
N GLN A 291 17.69 -12.11 -8.94
CA GLN A 291 19.08 -11.70 -9.09
C GLN A 291 19.54 -10.77 -7.96
N CYS A 292 18.72 -9.78 -7.62
CA CYS A 292 19.00 -8.84 -6.53
C CYS A 292 19.11 -9.56 -5.18
N ILE A 293 18.23 -10.52 -4.88
CA ILE A 293 18.28 -11.28 -3.62
C ILE A 293 19.64 -11.97 -3.46
N GLY A 294 20.10 -12.67 -4.48
CA GLY A 294 21.39 -13.36 -4.45
C GLY A 294 22.59 -12.42 -4.45
N ARG A 295 22.56 -11.36 -5.31
CA ARG A 295 23.66 -10.39 -5.49
C ARG A 295 23.93 -9.58 -4.22
N TYR A 296 22.88 -9.00 -3.62
CA TYR A 296 22.99 -8.11 -2.48
C TYR A 296 22.76 -8.79 -1.14
N LYS A 297 22.58 -10.12 -1.13
CA LYS A 297 22.27 -10.88 0.08
C LYS A 297 21.09 -10.28 0.84
N VAL A 298 19.99 -10.06 0.12
CA VAL A 298 18.76 -9.55 0.71
C VAL A 298 18.30 -10.46 1.84
N THR A 299 18.07 -9.87 3.02
CA THR A 299 17.65 -10.62 4.21
C THR A 299 16.14 -10.50 4.48
N ALA A 300 15.51 -9.43 4.01
CA ALA A 300 14.09 -9.16 4.24
C ALA A 300 13.36 -8.75 2.96
N ALA A 301 12.22 -9.36 2.67
CA ALA A 301 11.38 -9.02 1.55
C ALA A 301 9.90 -8.90 1.98
N GLN A 302 9.28 -7.78 1.62
CA GLN A 302 7.84 -7.61 1.72
C GLN A 302 7.24 -7.87 0.34
N LEU A 303 6.50 -8.98 0.22
CA LEU A 303 5.95 -9.46 -1.05
C LEU A 303 4.46 -9.77 -0.88
N ILE A 304 3.63 -9.38 -1.84
CA ILE A 304 2.24 -9.85 -1.90
C ILE A 304 2.17 -11.29 -2.42
N SER A 305 1.06 -11.97 -2.17
CA SER A 305 0.89 -13.39 -2.54
C SER A 305 1.15 -13.66 -4.02
N THR A 306 0.73 -12.77 -4.91
CA THR A 306 0.98 -12.92 -6.37
C THR A 306 2.46 -12.85 -6.75
N MET A 307 3.26 -12.01 -6.08
CA MET A 307 4.71 -11.95 -6.29
C MET A 307 5.40 -13.23 -5.81
N VAL A 308 4.96 -13.79 -4.68
CA VAL A 308 5.48 -15.06 -4.16
C VAL A 308 5.13 -16.21 -5.11
N VAL A 309 3.89 -16.26 -5.60
CA VAL A 309 3.48 -17.27 -6.59
C VAL A 309 4.33 -17.17 -7.85
N ASP A 310 4.51 -15.96 -8.39
CA ASP A 310 5.33 -15.73 -9.59
C ASP A 310 6.78 -16.14 -9.36
N MET A 311 7.37 -15.76 -8.23
CA MET A 311 8.74 -16.16 -7.84
C MET A 311 8.88 -17.70 -7.79
N LEU A 312 7.97 -18.39 -7.12
CA LEU A 312 7.99 -19.85 -6.96
C LEU A 312 7.68 -20.61 -8.27
N SER A 313 7.12 -19.94 -9.27
CA SER A 313 6.83 -20.51 -10.59
C SER A 313 8.01 -20.40 -11.57
N HIS A 314 9.14 -19.80 -11.15
CA HIS A 314 10.29 -19.64 -12.03
C HIS A 314 10.87 -21.02 -12.44
N PRO A 315 11.02 -21.32 -13.74
CA PRO A 315 11.42 -22.67 -14.21
C PRO A 315 12.83 -23.09 -13.76
N ASN A 316 13.72 -22.12 -13.51
CA ASN A 316 15.09 -22.36 -13.06
C ASN A 316 15.34 -21.70 -11.69
N LEU A 317 14.42 -21.85 -10.75
CA LEU A 317 14.50 -21.18 -9.44
C LEU A 317 15.77 -21.58 -8.67
N ASP A 318 16.21 -22.83 -8.80
CA ASP A 318 17.42 -23.36 -8.16
C ASP A 318 18.73 -22.71 -8.64
N ALA A 319 18.70 -21.95 -9.74
CA ALA A 319 19.86 -21.20 -10.22
C ALA A 319 20.12 -19.91 -9.41
N PHE A 320 19.19 -19.49 -8.55
CA PHE A 320 19.29 -18.28 -7.75
C PHE A 320 19.63 -18.60 -6.29
N ASP A 321 20.57 -17.84 -5.73
CA ASP A 321 20.90 -17.95 -4.30
C ASP A 321 19.94 -17.12 -3.45
N LEU A 322 18.98 -17.79 -2.83
CA LEU A 322 17.99 -17.19 -1.92
C LEU A 322 18.31 -17.45 -0.45
N SER A 323 19.46 -18.02 -0.12
CA SER A 323 19.84 -18.47 1.23
C SER A 323 19.94 -17.35 2.28
N SER A 324 20.12 -16.10 1.83
CA SER A 324 20.15 -14.92 2.71
C SER A 324 18.77 -14.48 3.18
N LEU A 325 17.70 -14.86 2.46
CA LEU A 325 16.34 -14.39 2.71
C LEU A 325 15.74 -15.13 3.91
N ASN A 326 15.69 -14.47 5.06
CA ASN A 326 15.25 -15.06 6.32
C ASN A 326 13.99 -14.37 6.91
N SER A 327 13.52 -13.30 6.31
CA SER A 327 12.30 -12.59 6.71
C SER A 327 11.45 -12.27 5.49
N VAL A 328 10.35 -13.01 5.32
CA VAL A 328 9.40 -12.76 4.24
C VAL A 328 8.01 -12.53 4.83
N GLY A 329 7.34 -11.51 4.38
CA GLY A 329 5.99 -11.22 4.85
C GLY A 329 5.20 -10.40 3.85
N GLY A 330 3.95 -10.16 4.19
CA GLY A 330 3.07 -9.35 3.36
C GLY A 330 1.70 -9.16 3.98
N GLY A 331 0.81 -8.60 3.19
CA GLY A 331 -0.56 -8.34 3.59
C GLY A 331 -1.39 -7.88 2.40
N GLY A 332 -2.63 -7.51 2.66
CA GLY A 332 -3.56 -7.04 1.64
C GLY A 332 -4.34 -8.14 0.93
N ALA A 333 -3.88 -9.39 0.99
CA ALA A 333 -4.60 -10.61 0.62
C ALA A 333 -4.00 -11.78 1.40
N ALA A 334 -4.81 -12.77 1.71
CA ALA A 334 -4.34 -13.99 2.38
C ALA A 334 -3.36 -14.78 1.49
N MET A 335 -2.34 -15.36 2.11
CA MET A 335 -1.39 -16.25 1.42
C MET A 335 -1.96 -17.67 1.36
N PRO A 336 -2.12 -18.28 0.16
CA PRO A 336 -2.54 -19.67 0.06
C PRO A 336 -1.59 -20.61 0.81
N GLU A 337 -2.12 -21.53 1.60
CA GLU A 337 -1.32 -22.39 2.48
C GLU A 337 -0.25 -23.19 1.72
N ALA A 338 -0.60 -23.77 0.56
CA ALA A 338 0.33 -24.52 -0.27
C ALA A 338 1.52 -23.66 -0.76
N ILE A 339 1.27 -22.38 -1.05
CA ILE A 339 2.29 -21.42 -1.48
C ILE A 339 3.18 -21.04 -0.29
N ALA A 340 2.60 -20.74 0.86
CA ALA A 340 3.34 -20.46 2.09
C ALA A 340 4.27 -21.63 2.46
N GLN A 341 3.79 -22.87 2.33
CA GLN A 341 4.60 -24.06 2.60
C GLN A 341 5.74 -24.25 1.61
N LYS A 342 5.51 -23.98 0.30
CA LYS A 342 6.58 -24.01 -0.72
C LYS A 342 7.64 -22.97 -0.42
N LEU A 343 7.25 -21.75 -0.08
CA LEU A 343 8.17 -20.68 0.31
C LEU A 343 9.00 -21.09 1.53
N LYS A 344 8.36 -21.61 2.57
CA LYS A 344 9.06 -22.08 3.79
C LYS A 344 10.09 -23.17 3.49
N ASN A 345 9.75 -24.11 2.61
CA ASN A 345 10.69 -25.17 2.20
C ASN A 345 11.89 -24.61 1.43
N LEU A 346 11.71 -23.51 0.67
CA LEU A 346 12.74 -22.88 -0.13
C LEU A 346 13.70 -22.01 0.71
N VAL A 347 13.15 -21.12 1.54
CA VAL A 347 13.95 -20.11 2.26
C VAL A 347 14.09 -20.39 3.76
N GLY A 348 13.44 -21.42 4.29
CA GLY A 348 13.50 -21.79 5.72
C GLY A 348 12.71 -20.88 6.66
N ALA A 349 12.00 -19.88 6.13
CA ALA A 349 11.25 -18.89 6.91
C ALA A 349 9.75 -18.98 6.62
N ASP A 350 8.93 -18.74 7.66
CA ASP A 350 7.49 -18.60 7.49
C ASP A 350 7.13 -17.26 6.85
N TYR A 351 6.06 -17.24 6.05
CA TYR A 351 5.48 -16.00 5.55
C TYR A 351 4.68 -15.32 6.66
N ILE A 352 5.09 -14.12 7.04
CA ILE A 352 4.46 -13.37 8.13
C ILE A 352 3.38 -12.46 7.55
N GLU A 353 2.13 -12.83 7.76
CA GLU A 353 0.98 -12.04 7.36
C GLU A 353 0.71 -10.90 8.35
N GLY A 354 0.24 -9.77 7.82
CA GLY A 354 -0.22 -8.63 8.60
C GLY A 354 -1.40 -7.94 7.97
N TYR A 355 -2.15 -7.20 8.77
CA TYR A 355 -3.34 -6.47 8.37
C TYR A 355 -3.24 -5.00 8.76
N GLY A 356 -3.74 -4.16 7.89
CA GLY A 356 -3.88 -2.73 8.07
C GLY A 356 -4.35 -2.05 6.79
N MET A 357 -4.46 -0.75 6.83
CA MET A 357 -5.05 0.05 5.76
C MET A 357 -4.37 1.43 5.67
N SER A 358 -4.76 2.24 4.69
CA SER A 358 -4.22 3.60 4.54
C SER A 358 -4.53 4.46 5.77
N GLU A 359 -5.70 4.25 6.35
CA GLU A 359 -6.23 4.94 7.54
C GLU A 359 -5.46 4.60 8.82
N THR A 360 -4.66 3.52 8.81
CA THR A 360 -3.82 3.09 9.93
C THR A 360 -2.33 3.14 9.62
N MET A 361 -1.94 3.85 8.56
CA MET A 361 -0.55 3.95 8.09
C MET A 361 0.15 2.58 8.02
N ALA A 362 -0.49 1.59 7.45
CA ALA A 362 -0.19 0.18 7.34
C ALA A 362 -0.67 -0.65 8.57
N ALA A 363 0.21 -1.43 9.23
CA ALA A 363 -0.21 -2.53 10.08
C ALA A 363 -0.87 -2.10 11.42
N THR A 364 -1.96 -2.76 11.76
CA THR A 364 -2.55 -2.83 13.11
C THR A 364 -2.42 -4.22 13.71
N HIS A 365 -2.33 -5.25 12.86
CA HIS A 365 -2.14 -6.64 13.27
C HIS A 365 -0.96 -7.22 12.49
N ILE A 366 -0.14 -8.01 13.17
CA ILE A 366 0.96 -8.78 12.56
C ILE A 366 1.01 -10.14 13.24
N ASN A 367 1.25 -11.19 12.47
CA ASN A 367 1.48 -12.52 13.05
C ASN A 367 2.76 -12.53 13.88
N PRO A 368 2.75 -13.18 15.07
CA PRO A 368 3.96 -13.45 15.84
C PRO A 368 4.92 -14.35 15.07
N THR A 369 6.20 -13.98 15.00
CA THR A 369 7.20 -14.70 14.20
C THR A 369 7.46 -16.13 14.67
N GLN A 370 7.30 -16.41 15.97
CA GLN A 370 7.48 -17.74 16.53
C GLN A 370 6.25 -18.66 16.40
N ARG A 371 5.07 -18.10 16.11
CA ARG A 371 3.81 -18.84 15.94
C ARG A 371 2.89 -18.16 14.92
N PRO A 372 3.32 -18.04 13.68
CA PRO A 372 2.46 -17.46 12.65
C PRO A 372 1.29 -18.42 12.33
N MET A 373 0.09 -17.85 12.29
CA MET A 373 -1.11 -18.55 11.85
C MET A 373 -1.33 -18.25 10.37
N LYS A 374 -1.61 -19.29 9.58
CA LYS A 374 -1.89 -19.15 8.14
C LYS A 374 -3.27 -18.56 7.90
N GLN A 375 -3.40 -17.74 6.84
CA GLN A 375 -4.65 -17.07 6.46
C GLN A 375 -5.25 -16.24 7.61
N CYS A 376 -4.38 -15.70 8.44
CA CYS A 376 -4.70 -14.96 9.65
C CYS A 376 -4.15 -13.54 9.57
N LEU A 377 -4.94 -12.55 9.98
CA LEU A 377 -4.50 -11.15 10.04
C LEU A 377 -3.37 -10.92 11.06
N GLY A 378 -3.21 -11.84 12.00
CA GLY A 378 -2.31 -11.77 13.15
C GLY A 378 -3.03 -11.35 14.42
N ILE A 379 -2.23 -10.84 15.37
CA ILE A 379 -2.70 -10.27 16.63
C ILE A 379 -2.47 -8.75 16.63
N PRO A 380 -3.23 -7.96 17.41
CA PRO A 380 -2.97 -6.53 17.57
C PRO A 380 -1.52 -6.28 18.01
N ILE A 381 -0.87 -5.33 17.33
CA ILE A 381 0.50 -4.92 17.69
C ILE A 381 0.49 -3.92 18.85
N PHE A 382 1.64 -3.37 19.21
CA PHE A 382 1.82 -2.45 20.35
C PHE A 382 0.69 -1.42 20.46
N ASP A 383 0.20 -1.18 21.65
CA ASP A 383 -0.76 -0.12 22.00
C ASP A 383 -2.03 -0.04 21.10
N VAL A 384 -2.32 -1.09 20.33
CA VAL A 384 -3.52 -1.21 19.51
C VAL A 384 -4.63 -1.88 20.32
N ASP A 385 -5.74 -1.16 20.50
CA ASP A 385 -7.01 -1.72 20.97
C ASP A 385 -7.83 -2.09 19.72
N ALA A 386 -7.89 -3.37 19.40
CA ALA A 386 -8.69 -3.90 18.31
C ALA A 386 -9.82 -4.78 18.84
N ARG A 387 -11.03 -4.57 18.32
CA ARG A 387 -12.23 -5.31 18.74
C ARG A 387 -13.01 -5.78 17.53
N VAL A 388 -13.75 -6.87 17.72
CA VAL A 388 -14.80 -7.33 16.81
C VAL A 388 -16.13 -6.95 17.43
N VAL A 389 -16.92 -6.14 16.72
CA VAL A 389 -18.17 -5.60 17.24
C VAL A 389 -19.35 -5.87 16.30
N ASP A 390 -20.56 -5.91 16.83
CA ASP A 390 -21.77 -5.86 16.02
C ASP A 390 -21.84 -4.51 15.27
N PRO A 391 -21.98 -4.51 13.93
CA PRO A 391 -21.90 -3.27 13.16
C PRO A 391 -23.02 -2.26 13.41
N ALA A 392 -24.15 -2.70 14.00
CA ALA A 392 -25.32 -1.84 14.27
C ALA A 392 -25.31 -1.28 15.68
N THR A 393 -24.89 -2.07 16.68
CA THR A 393 -24.95 -1.71 18.09
C THR A 393 -23.60 -1.31 18.68
N PHE A 394 -22.50 -1.69 18.00
CA PHE A 394 -21.11 -1.58 18.46
C PHE A 394 -20.81 -2.36 19.75
N ALA A 395 -21.67 -3.29 20.13
CA ALA A 395 -21.40 -4.21 21.23
C ALA A 395 -20.25 -5.16 20.84
N GLU A 396 -19.27 -5.33 21.73
CA GLU A 396 -18.17 -6.29 21.52
C GLU A 396 -18.72 -7.71 21.48
N LEU A 397 -18.30 -8.49 20.47
CA LEU A 397 -18.76 -9.85 20.25
C LEU A 397 -17.86 -10.88 20.92
N PRO A 398 -18.41 -12.04 21.34
CA PRO A 398 -17.62 -13.18 21.81
C PRO A 398 -16.66 -13.72 20.76
N ALA A 399 -15.63 -14.46 21.23
CA ALA A 399 -14.71 -15.16 20.33
C ALA A 399 -15.46 -16.11 19.37
N GLY A 400 -15.07 -16.10 18.10
CA GLY A 400 -15.65 -16.89 17.02
C GLY A 400 -16.87 -16.25 16.35
N GLU A 401 -17.46 -15.20 16.90
CA GLU A 401 -18.55 -14.48 16.27
C GLU A 401 -18.03 -13.44 15.26
N ILE A 402 -18.73 -13.34 14.12
CA ILE A 402 -18.36 -12.44 13.02
C ILE A 402 -18.94 -11.04 13.25
N GLY A 403 -18.08 -10.03 13.22
CA GLY A 403 -18.45 -8.63 13.32
C GLY A 403 -17.46 -7.70 12.62
N GLU A 404 -17.68 -6.40 12.73
CA GLU A 404 -16.78 -5.38 12.18
C GLU A 404 -15.54 -5.22 13.07
N ILE A 405 -14.35 -5.21 12.45
CA ILE A 405 -13.13 -4.81 13.16
C ILE A 405 -13.18 -3.30 13.39
N ILE A 406 -13.01 -2.88 14.63
CA ILE A 406 -12.74 -1.49 14.97
C ILE A 406 -11.37 -1.40 15.64
N VAL A 407 -10.64 -0.32 15.39
CA VAL A 407 -9.27 -0.15 15.91
C VAL A 407 -9.04 1.23 16.51
N HIS A 408 -8.39 1.25 17.66
CA HIS A 408 -7.83 2.44 18.28
C HIS A 408 -6.33 2.23 18.46
N GLY A 409 -5.51 3.23 18.13
CA GLY A 409 -4.05 3.14 18.28
C GLY A 409 -3.34 4.39 17.77
N PRO A 410 -2.06 4.56 18.14
CA PRO A 410 -1.27 5.75 17.78
C PRO A 410 -1.06 5.96 16.27
N GLN A 411 -1.15 4.89 15.47
CA GLN A 411 -1.00 4.92 14.02
C GLN A 411 -2.29 5.26 13.27
N VAL A 412 -3.44 5.32 13.95
CA VAL A 412 -4.72 5.66 13.32
C VAL A 412 -4.69 7.09 12.83
N MET A 413 -5.18 7.34 11.62
CA MET A 413 -5.27 8.67 11.04
C MET A 413 -6.05 9.63 11.95
N ARG A 414 -5.74 10.91 11.86
CA ARG A 414 -6.49 11.94 12.58
C ARG A 414 -7.90 12.07 12.00
N GLU A 415 -8.02 12.11 10.67
CA GLU A 415 -9.28 12.30 9.94
C GLU A 415 -9.07 12.08 8.44
N TYR A 416 -10.16 12.00 7.68
CA TYR A 416 -10.14 12.24 6.23
C TYR A 416 -10.12 13.75 5.98
N TRP A 417 -9.25 14.17 5.10
CA TRP A 417 -9.06 15.57 4.73
C TRP A 417 -10.35 16.15 4.14
N ARG A 418 -10.83 17.30 4.69
CA ARG A 418 -12.00 18.05 4.23
C ARG A 418 -13.28 17.21 4.01
N ALA A 419 -13.45 16.12 4.72
CA ALA A 419 -14.54 15.17 4.54
C ALA A 419 -15.34 14.93 5.84
N PRO A 420 -16.06 15.95 6.37
CA PRO A 420 -16.70 15.87 7.69
C PRO A 420 -17.73 14.75 7.82
N ASP A 421 -18.51 14.45 6.77
CA ASP A 421 -19.48 13.36 6.79
C ASP A 421 -18.78 12.00 6.84
N ALA A 422 -17.73 11.80 6.05
CA ALA A 422 -16.94 10.57 6.10
C ALA A 422 -16.27 10.40 7.48
N ASN A 423 -15.82 11.50 8.09
CA ASN A 423 -15.22 11.47 9.42
C ASN A 423 -16.23 11.04 10.47
N ARG A 424 -17.46 11.56 10.45
CA ARG A 424 -18.54 11.16 11.35
C ARG A 424 -18.86 9.67 11.24
N ASP A 425 -18.90 9.14 10.01
CA ASP A 425 -19.28 7.75 9.74
C ASP A 425 -18.15 6.74 10.01
N SER A 426 -16.90 7.20 9.97
CA SER A 426 -15.72 6.33 10.10
C SER A 426 -15.20 6.16 11.51
N PHE A 427 -15.71 6.90 12.48
CA PHE A 427 -15.26 6.79 13.86
C PHE A 427 -16.43 6.57 14.82
N VAL A 428 -16.13 5.84 15.90
CA VAL A 428 -17.06 5.60 17.02
C VAL A 428 -16.34 5.79 18.34
N GLU A 429 -17.01 6.39 19.30
CA GLU A 429 -16.49 6.55 20.68
C GLU A 429 -17.00 5.40 21.55
N LEU A 430 -16.08 4.62 22.12
CA LEU A 430 -16.37 3.52 23.04
C LEU A 430 -15.37 3.54 24.20
N ASP A 431 -15.85 3.39 25.41
CA ASP A 431 -15.04 3.37 26.64
C ASP A 431 -14.07 4.57 26.76
N GLY A 432 -14.47 5.74 26.29
CA GLY A 432 -13.65 6.95 26.29
C GLY A 432 -12.51 6.96 25.27
N LYS A 433 -12.51 6.03 24.29
CA LYS A 433 -11.56 5.93 23.20
C LYS A 433 -12.26 6.12 21.86
N ARG A 434 -11.58 6.77 20.93
CA ARG A 434 -12.03 6.96 19.55
C ARG A 434 -11.51 5.80 18.69
N PHE A 435 -12.40 4.97 18.19
CA PHE A 435 -12.09 3.84 17.30
C PHE A 435 -12.37 4.18 15.86
N LEU A 436 -11.48 3.78 14.97
CA LEU A 436 -11.71 3.76 13.54
C LEU A 436 -12.53 2.52 13.19
N ARG A 437 -13.61 2.69 12.46
CA ARG A 437 -14.37 1.64 11.80
C ARG A 437 -13.65 1.23 10.52
N THR A 438 -13.22 -0.02 10.43
CA THR A 438 -12.46 -0.48 9.26
C THR A 438 -13.35 -0.83 8.08
N GLY A 439 -14.61 -1.14 8.32
CA GLY A 439 -15.54 -1.70 7.34
C GLY A 439 -15.17 -3.13 6.93
N ASP A 440 -14.23 -3.76 7.61
CA ASP A 440 -13.81 -5.13 7.39
C ASP A 440 -14.45 -6.04 8.44
N LEU A 441 -15.01 -7.17 7.99
CA LEU A 441 -15.64 -8.18 8.84
C LEU A 441 -14.66 -9.29 9.15
N ALA A 442 -14.57 -9.65 10.41
CA ALA A 442 -13.69 -10.69 10.91
C ALA A 442 -14.28 -11.36 12.15
N TYR A 443 -13.65 -12.40 12.60
CA TYR A 443 -13.79 -12.91 13.96
C TYR A 443 -12.43 -12.98 14.64
N ALA A 444 -12.43 -12.90 15.96
CA ALA A 444 -11.26 -13.21 16.78
C ALA A 444 -11.45 -14.57 17.42
N ASP A 445 -10.39 -15.40 17.43
CA ASP A 445 -10.43 -16.69 18.11
C ASP A 445 -10.24 -16.56 19.63
N GLU A 446 -10.28 -17.70 20.33
CA GLU A 446 -10.05 -17.76 21.80
C GLU A 446 -8.65 -17.34 22.22
N HIS A 447 -7.71 -17.32 21.29
CA HIS A 447 -6.31 -16.92 21.50
C HIS A 447 -6.04 -15.46 21.14
N GLY A 448 -7.03 -14.76 20.55
CA GLY A 448 -6.92 -13.35 20.14
C GLY A 448 -6.26 -13.14 18.79
N TYR A 449 -6.22 -14.17 17.94
CA TYR A 449 -5.89 -14.03 16.52
C TYR A 449 -7.14 -13.62 15.74
N PHE A 450 -6.95 -12.70 14.77
CA PHE A 450 -8.03 -12.19 13.94
C PHE A 450 -8.02 -12.85 12.56
N PHE A 451 -9.21 -13.23 12.09
CA PHE A 451 -9.40 -13.88 10.79
C PHE A 451 -10.39 -13.08 9.95
N MET A 452 -9.94 -12.66 8.78
CA MET A 452 -10.77 -11.92 7.82
C MET A 452 -11.89 -12.81 7.27
N VAL A 453 -13.09 -12.24 7.20
CA VAL A 453 -14.24 -12.89 6.56
C VAL A 453 -14.56 -12.21 5.24
N ASP A 454 -14.86 -10.89 5.28
CA ASP A 454 -15.17 -10.09 4.08
C ASP A 454 -15.19 -8.58 4.43
N ARG A 455 -15.62 -7.78 3.47
CA ARG A 455 -15.94 -6.37 3.68
C ARG A 455 -17.42 -6.15 3.89
N LEU A 456 -17.79 -5.36 4.87
CA LEU A 456 -19.19 -5.06 5.21
C LEU A 456 -20.00 -4.61 3.98
N LYS A 457 -19.40 -3.83 3.08
CA LYS A 457 -20.04 -3.32 1.87
C LYS A 457 -20.11 -4.31 0.70
N ARG A 458 -19.48 -5.47 0.81
CA ARG A 458 -19.57 -6.56 -0.18
C ARG A 458 -20.69 -7.56 0.14
N MET A 459 -21.22 -7.51 1.35
CA MET A 459 -22.27 -8.44 1.78
C MET A 459 -23.44 -8.42 0.81
N ILE A 460 -23.81 -9.60 0.31
CA ILE A 460 -24.95 -9.81 -0.56
C ILE A 460 -26.12 -10.26 0.30
N ASN A 461 -27.27 -9.57 0.18
CA ASN A 461 -28.48 -9.94 0.90
C ASN A 461 -29.38 -10.81 0.01
N ALA A 462 -29.05 -12.10 -0.07
CA ALA A 462 -29.80 -13.06 -0.88
C ALA A 462 -31.07 -13.55 -0.16
N SER A 463 -32.22 -12.92 -0.39
CA SER A 463 -33.51 -13.24 0.25
C SER A 463 -33.47 -13.20 1.78
N GLY A 464 -32.77 -12.24 2.38
CA GLY A 464 -32.62 -12.13 3.84
C GLY A 464 -31.44 -12.91 4.41
N PHE A 465 -30.79 -13.77 3.63
CA PHE A 465 -29.56 -14.44 4.02
C PHE A 465 -28.35 -13.58 3.68
N LYS A 466 -27.48 -13.38 4.64
CA LYS A 466 -26.20 -12.68 4.45
C LYS A 466 -25.22 -13.63 3.78
N VAL A 467 -24.77 -13.30 2.57
CA VAL A 467 -23.74 -14.05 1.84
C VAL A 467 -22.48 -13.20 1.77
N TRP A 468 -21.39 -13.81 2.14
CA TRP A 468 -20.07 -13.19 2.11
C TRP A 468 -19.34 -13.58 0.83
N PRO A 469 -19.10 -12.66 -0.12
CA PRO A 469 -18.41 -12.95 -1.37
C PRO A 469 -17.09 -13.69 -1.21
N ALA A 470 -16.27 -13.31 -0.24
CA ALA A 470 -14.98 -13.97 -0.02
C ALA A 470 -15.12 -15.47 0.36
N GLU A 471 -16.17 -15.85 1.07
CA GLU A 471 -16.46 -17.26 1.39
C GLU A 471 -16.81 -18.06 0.12
N VAL A 472 -17.61 -17.47 -0.75
CA VAL A 472 -17.97 -18.07 -2.04
C VAL A 472 -16.76 -18.15 -2.98
N GLU A 473 -15.96 -17.09 -3.03
CA GLU A 473 -14.70 -17.05 -3.79
C GLU A 473 -13.74 -18.16 -3.34
N ALA A 474 -13.55 -18.32 -2.03
CA ALA A 474 -12.70 -19.36 -1.45
C ALA A 474 -13.15 -20.77 -1.88
N MET A 475 -14.45 -21.03 -1.92
CA MET A 475 -14.99 -22.31 -2.42
C MET A 475 -14.76 -22.47 -3.91
N LEU A 476 -14.98 -21.43 -4.72
CA LEU A 476 -14.76 -21.47 -6.17
C LEU A 476 -13.31 -21.75 -6.55
N TYR A 477 -12.32 -21.34 -5.74
CA TYR A 477 -10.92 -21.69 -5.97
C TYR A 477 -10.60 -23.18 -5.83
N HIS A 478 -11.49 -23.99 -5.26
CA HIS A 478 -11.37 -25.46 -5.26
C HIS A 478 -11.82 -26.10 -6.58
N HIS A 479 -12.52 -25.36 -7.42
CA HIS A 479 -12.90 -25.86 -8.75
C HIS A 479 -11.66 -26.02 -9.64
N PRO A 480 -11.47 -27.19 -10.30
CA PRO A 480 -10.23 -27.51 -11.03
C PRO A 480 -9.90 -26.52 -12.15
N ALA A 481 -10.93 -25.95 -12.80
CA ALA A 481 -10.80 -25.06 -13.95
C ALA A 481 -10.65 -23.57 -13.58
N ILE A 482 -10.96 -23.14 -12.36
CA ILE A 482 -10.96 -21.71 -12.00
C ILE A 482 -9.55 -21.27 -11.61
N GLN A 483 -9.07 -20.19 -12.23
CA GLN A 483 -7.83 -19.49 -11.92
C GLN A 483 -8.06 -18.31 -10.97
N GLU A 484 -9.08 -17.48 -11.27
CA GLU A 484 -9.47 -16.33 -10.46
C GLU A 484 -10.98 -16.23 -10.36
N ALA A 485 -11.49 -15.75 -9.22
CA ALA A 485 -12.91 -15.54 -9.00
C ALA A 485 -13.14 -14.21 -8.28
N CYS A 486 -14.21 -13.51 -8.65
CA CYS A 486 -14.75 -12.38 -7.94
C CYS A 486 -16.27 -12.51 -7.85
N VAL A 487 -16.80 -12.43 -6.64
CA VAL A 487 -18.23 -12.58 -6.39
C VAL A 487 -18.85 -11.22 -6.09
N ILE A 488 -19.97 -10.93 -6.76
CA ILE A 488 -20.72 -9.67 -6.68
C ILE A 488 -22.22 -9.94 -6.51
N ALA A 489 -22.95 -8.91 -6.09
CA ALA A 489 -24.40 -8.93 -6.10
C ALA A 489 -24.95 -8.70 -7.51
N ALA A 490 -25.92 -9.50 -7.93
CA ALA A 490 -26.76 -9.21 -9.09
C ALA A 490 -28.21 -8.98 -8.64
N GLN A 491 -28.95 -8.16 -9.37
CA GLN A 491 -30.36 -7.90 -9.08
C GLN A 491 -31.21 -9.12 -9.45
N ASP A 492 -32.12 -9.52 -8.56
CA ASP A 492 -33.09 -10.58 -8.79
C ASP A 492 -34.50 -10.06 -8.45
N PRO A 493 -35.47 -10.09 -9.41
CA PRO A 493 -36.83 -9.56 -9.20
C PRO A 493 -37.61 -10.21 -8.05
N ARG A 494 -37.26 -11.43 -7.64
CA ARG A 494 -37.94 -12.15 -6.58
C ARG A 494 -37.21 -12.10 -5.23
N ARG A 495 -35.88 -11.89 -5.26
CA ARG A 495 -35.01 -12.05 -4.11
C ARG A 495 -34.35 -10.74 -3.66
N GLY A 496 -34.51 -9.68 -4.44
CA GLY A 496 -33.78 -8.43 -4.28
C GLY A 496 -32.36 -8.57 -4.85
N GLU A 497 -31.49 -9.30 -4.15
CA GLU A 497 -30.14 -9.61 -4.61
C GLU A 497 -29.91 -11.13 -4.74
N THR A 498 -29.03 -11.50 -5.65
CA THR A 498 -28.53 -12.87 -5.83
C THR A 498 -27.03 -12.89 -6.02
N VAL A 499 -26.42 -14.05 -5.79
CA VAL A 499 -24.97 -14.24 -5.90
C VAL A 499 -24.59 -14.46 -7.36
N LYS A 500 -23.67 -13.62 -7.87
CA LYS A 500 -23.04 -13.72 -9.19
C LYS A 500 -21.54 -13.90 -9.04
N ALA A 501 -20.96 -14.90 -9.72
CA ALA A 501 -19.52 -15.09 -9.80
C ALA A 501 -19.00 -14.67 -11.17
N VAL A 502 -17.93 -13.85 -11.19
CA VAL A 502 -17.15 -13.50 -12.37
C VAL A 502 -15.84 -14.25 -12.26
N VAL A 503 -15.53 -15.13 -13.22
CA VAL A 503 -14.41 -16.06 -13.11
C VAL A 503 -13.48 -16.00 -14.31
N VAL A 504 -12.17 -16.23 -14.06
CA VAL A 504 -11.15 -16.47 -15.08
C VAL A 504 -10.77 -17.94 -15.04
N LEU A 505 -10.79 -18.61 -16.20
CA LEU A 505 -10.40 -20.00 -16.29
C LEU A 505 -8.87 -20.16 -16.43
N LYS A 506 -8.36 -21.29 -15.97
CA LYS A 506 -6.99 -21.72 -16.28
C LYS A 506 -6.85 -21.96 -17.79
N PRO A 507 -5.66 -21.67 -18.40
CA PRO A 507 -5.47 -21.77 -19.85
C PRO A 507 -5.92 -23.11 -20.45
N ASP A 508 -5.65 -24.22 -19.74
CA ASP A 508 -5.98 -25.58 -20.20
C ASP A 508 -7.49 -25.90 -20.18
N HIS A 509 -8.31 -25.03 -19.58
CA HIS A 509 -9.76 -25.20 -19.43
C HIS A 509 -10.58 -24.20 -20.23
N VAL A 510 -9.93 -23.25 -20.93
CA VAL A 510 -10.63 -22.27 -21.77
C VAL A 510 -11.36 -22.99 -22.91
N GLY A 511 -12.67 -22.74 -23.03
CA GLY A 511 -13.53 -23.37 -24.04
C GLY A 511 -13.94 -24.81 -23.73
N THR A 512 -13.52 -25.41 -22.60
CA THR A 512 -13.89 -26.76 -22.20
C THR A 512 -14.86 -26.81 -21.02
N VAL A 513 -15.04 -25.70 -20.31
CA VAL A 513 -15.95 -25.58 -19.16
C VAL A 513 -16.91 -24.41 -19.42
N THR A 514 -18.19 -24.65 -19.16
CA THR A 514 -19.29 -23.70 -19.33
C THR A 514 -19.65 -23.01 -18.01
N GLU A 515 -20.29 -21.84 -18.09
CA GLU A 515 -20.82 -21.11 -16.93
C GLU A 515 -21.82 -21.99 -16.14
N GLN A 516 -22.64 -22.76 -16.84
CA GLN A 516 -23.65 -23.65 -16.22
C GLN A 516 -23.00 -24.79 -15.43
N GLU A 517 -21.92 -25.38 -15.91
CA GLU A 517 -21.18 -26.45 -15.18
C GLU A 517 -20.57 -25.91 -13.90
N ILE A 518 -20.11 -24.66 -13.88
CA ILE A 518 -19.59 -24.00 -12.66
C ILE A 518 -20.74 -23.75 -11.67
N VAL A 519 -21.93 -23.33 -12.15
CA VAL A 519 -23.12 -23.15 -11.29
C VAL A 519 -23.52 -24.48 -10.64
N GLU A 520 -23.55 -25.56 -11.41
CA GLU A 520 -23.90 -26.90 -10.93
C GLU A 520 -22.88 -27.41 -9.92
N TRP A 521 -21.59 -27.26 -10.23
CA TRP A 521 -20.52 -27.60 -9.30
C TRP A 521 -20.64 -26.81 -7.98
N ALA A 522 -20.87 -25.51 -8.06
CA ALA A 522 -21.03 -24.67 -6.88
C ALA A 522 -22.25 -25.08 -6.04
N HIS A 523 -23.36 -25.45 -6.68
CA HIS A 523 -24.56 -25.95 -6.00
C HIS A 523 -24.30 -27.23 -5.21
N ASP A 524 -23.44 -28.11 -5.73
CA ASP A 524 -23.12 -29.38 -5.09
C ASP A 524 -22.11 -29.25 -3.94
N HIS A 525 -21.34 -28.13 -3.90
CA HIS A 525 -20.24 -27.95 -2.96
C HIS A 525 -20.49 -26.87 -1.90
N MET A 526 -21.61 -26.13 -1.99
CA MET A 526 -21.95 -25.11 -1.00
C MET A 526 -23.46 -25.00 -0.76
N ALA A 527 -23.83 -24.39 0.37
CA ALA A 527 -25.24 -24.20 0.71
C ALA A 527 -25.99 -23.41 -0.38
N ALA A 528 -27.18 -23.79 -0.70
CA ALA A 528 -28.01 -23.28 -1.83
C ALA A 528 -28.22 -21.74 -1.80
N TYR A 529 -28.20 -21.12 -0.61
CA TYR A 529 -28.32 -19.64 -0.50
C TYR A 529 -27.02 -18.91 -0.82
N LYS A 530 -25.84 -19.55 -0.70
CA LYS A 530 -24.50 -19.03 -1.01
C LYS A 530 -24.10 -19.33 -2.45
N SER A 531 -24.61 -20.42 -3.04
CA SER A 531 -24.22 -20.85 -4.38
C SER A 531 -24.52 -19.79 -5.42
N PRO A 532 -23.53 -19.38 -6.26
CA PRO A 532 -23.73 -18.48 -7.37
C PRO A 532 -24.81 -19.03 -8.32
N ARG A 533 -25.78 -18.17 -8.64
CA ARG A 533 -26.83 -18.51 -9.62
C ARG A 533 -26.51 -18.01 -11.01
N ILE A 534 -25.59 -17.07 -11.08
CA ILE A 534 -25.09 -16.48 -12.30
C ILE A 534 -23.57 -16.63 -12.26
N VAL A 535 -23.00 -17.17 -13.32
CA VAL A 535 -21.57 -17.20 -13.56
C VAL A 535 -21.30 -16.47 -14.86
N THR A 536 -20.25 -15.68 -14.91
CA THR A 536 -19.75 -15.05 -16.14
C THR A 536 -18.26 -15.36 -16.25
N ILE A 537 -17.87 -15.98 -17.36
CA ILE A 537 -16.47 -16.25 -17.69
C ILE A 537 -15.88 -15.04 -18.42
N VAL A 538 -14.72 -14.55 -17.97
CA VAL A 538 -14.00 -13.41 -18.54
C VAL A 538 -12.54 -13.75 -18.75
N ASP A 539 -11.87 -13.02 -19.65
CA ASP A 539 -10.43 -13.22 -19.92
C ASP A 539 -9.56 -12.72 -18.77
N HIS A 540 -9.98 -11.66 -18.06
CA HIS A 540 -9.27 -11.10 -16.92
C HIS A 540 -10.22 -10.34 -15.98
N LEU A 541 -9.85 -10.28 -14.69
CA LEU A 541 -10.52 -9.43 -13.70
C LEU A 541 -9.81 -8.07 -13.60
N PRO A 542 -10.54 -6.96 -13.39
CA PRO A 542 -9.95 -5.66 -13.17
C PRO A 542 -9.15 -5.67 -11.86
N LYS A 543 -7.91 -5.17 -11.90
CA LYS A 543 -6.99 -5.11 -10.76
C LYS A 543 -6.46 -3.72 -10.54
N SER A 544 -6.26 -3.35 -9.27
CA SER A 544 -5.55 -2.14 -8.89
C SER A 544 -4.05 -2.28 -9.15
N ALA A 545 -3.31 -1.16 -9.09
CA ALA A 545 -1.85 -1.15 -9.17
C ALA A 545 -1.15 -2.02 -8.10
N SER A 546 -1.83 -2.28 -6.98
CA SER A 546 -1.35 -3.20 -5.94
C SER A 546 -1.73 -4.68 -6.19
N GLY A 547 -2.30 -5.00 -7.36
CA GLY A 547 -2.71 -6.36 -7.74
C GLY A 547 -4.03 -6.84 -7.11
N LYS A 548 -4.76 -5.99 -6.38
CA LYS A 548 -6.06 -6.34 -5.78
C LYS A 548 -7.17 -6.27 -6.82
N ILE A 549 -8.05 -7.27 -6.83
CA ILE A 549 -9.25 -7.28 -7.68
C ILE A 549 -10.15 -6.09 -7.32
N GLN A 550 -10.54 -5.31 -8.31
CA GLN A 550 -11.44 -4.17 -8.17
C GLN A 550 -12.92 -4.62 -8.28
N TRP A 551 -13.38 -5.36 -7.27
CA TRP A 551 -14.74 -5.92 -7.24
C TRP A 551 -15.83 -4.87 -7.46
N ARG A 552 -15.59 -3.62 -7.01
CA ARG A 552 -16.55 -2.52 -7.17
C ARG A 552 -16.77 -2.16 -8.63
N GLU A 553 -15.73 -2.13 -9.44
CA GLU A 553 -15.84 -1.88 -10.87
C GLU A 553 -16.73 -2.95 -11.54
N LEU A 554 -16.62 -4.20 -11.11
CA LEU A 554 -17.51 -5.28 -11.55
C LEU A 554 -18.93 -5.08 -11.03
N GLN A 555 -19.10 -4.70 -9.77
CA GLN A 555 -20.40 -4.41 -9.17
C GLN A 555 -21.11 -3.24 -9.84
N ASP A 556 -20.40 -2.15 -10.11
CA ASP A 556 -20.94 -0.95 -10.77
C ASP A 556 -21.35 -1.24 -12.21
N ARG A 557 -20.57 -2.04 -12.95
CA ARG A 557 -20.93 -2.52 -14.29
C ARG A 557 -22.19 -3.37 -14.28
N GLU A 558 -22.36 -4.23 -13.29
CA GLU A 558 -23.55 -5.09 -13.15
C GLU A 558 -24.82 -4.28 -12.83
N LEU A 559 -24.71 -3.23 -12.04
CA LEU A 559 -25.82 -2.37 -11.65
C LEU A 559 -26.13 -1.28 -12.68
N SER A 560 -25.23 -1.01 -13.63
CA SER A 560 -25.45 -0.05 -14.69
C SER A 560 -26.45 -0.65 -15.70
N PRO A 561 -27.49 0.10 -16.15
CA PRO A 561 -28.38 -0.38 -17.20
C PRO A 561 -27.57 -0.71 -18.45
N PRO A 562 -27.93 -1.78 -19.20
CA PRO A 562 -27.23 -2.13 -20.42
C PRO A 562 -27.20 -0.89 -21.33
N SER A 563 -25.99 -0.45 -21.68
CA SER A 563 -25.80 0.58 -22.71
C SER A 563 -26.59 0.14 -23.93
N THR A 564 -27.63 0.87 -24.27
CA THR A 564 -28.31 0.70 -25.55
C THR A 564 -27.28 0.97 -26.63
N ALA A 565 -26.56 -0.06 -27.04
CA ALA A 565 -25.75 -0.04 -28.23
C ALA A 565 -26.70 0.31 -29.40
N GLN A 566 -26.46 1.47 -29.99
CA GLN A 566 -27.14 1.93 -31.20
C GLN A 566 -27.02 0.81 -32.24
N ALA A 567 -28.21 0.39 -32.72
CA ALA A 567 -28.35 -0.50 -33.87
C ALA A 567 -27.87 0.20 -35.15
#